data_27c13f1a7c88262a031fb40a56281c25
#
_entry.id   27c13f1a7c88262a031fb40a56281c25
#
_cell.length_a   1.000
_cell.length_b   1.000
_cell.length_c   1.000
_cell.angle_alpha   90.00
_cell.angle_beta   90.00
_cell.angle_gamma   90.00
#
_symmetry.space_group_name_H-M   'P 1'
#
loop_
_entity.id
_entity.type
_entity.pdbx_description
1 polymer ?
#
loop_
_entity_poly.entity_id
_entity_poly.type
_entity_poly.pdbx_seq_one_letter_code
_entity_poly.pdbx_strand_id
1 'polypeptide(L)'
;MYIFLDIDGVLNTYNEHPSNKRHIHSANLIVLKKLIDQTQAKIILISNWKFVPTALKECKLALESCHLHLDDMTKDDMVHRGQGIIDYLHNHKVQHYVILDDDDFSDYNNELS
;
A
#
# COMPACT_ATOMS: atom_id res chain seq x y z
N MET A 1 -9.76 -7.22 -9.12
CA MET A 1 -9.66 -6.03 -8.28
C MET A 1 -8.24 -5.80 -7.80
N TYR A 2 -7.85 -4.55 -7.65
CA TYR A 2 -6.52 -4.16 -7.18
C TYR A 2 -6.64 -3.30 -5.93
N ILE A 3 -5.73 -3.50 -4.98
CA ILE A 3 -5.60 -2.64 -3.80
C ILE A 3 -4.22 -1.98 -3.87
N PHE A 4 -4.22 -0.65 -3.98
CA PHE A 4 -3.00 0.15 -3.88
C PHE A 4 -2.79 0.46 -2.40
N LEU A 5 -1.71 -0.08 -1.84
CA LEU A 5 -1.49 -0.12 -0.40
C LEU A 5 -0.33 0.77 0.01
N ASP A 6 -0.59 1.73 0.89
CA ASP A 6 0.43 2.42 1.67
C ASP A 6 0.67 1.69 3.00
N ILE A 7 1.76 1.98 3.67
CA ILE A 7 2.12 1.37 4.95
C ILE A 7 1.93 2.39 6.08
N ASP A 8 2.61 3.54 6.00
CA ASP A 8 2.55 4.55 7.06
C ASP A 8 1.15 5.16 7.13
N GLY A 9 0.53 5.09 8.31
CA GLY A 9 -0.82 5.57 8.53
C GLY A 9 -1.92 4.59 8.13
N VAL A 10 -1.58 3.45 7.52
CA VAL A 10 -2.53 2.40 7.10
C VAL A 10 -2.28 1.11 7.87
N LEU A 11 -1.09 0.54 7.76
CA LEU A 11 -0.72 -0.69 8.50
C LEU A 11 0.03 -0.39 9.79
N ASN A 12 0.38 0.86 10.05
CA ASN A 12 0.95 1.33 11.30
C ASN A 12 0.33 2.68 11.66
N THR A 13 0.76 3.27 12.78
CA THR A 13 0.30 4.60 13.19
C THR A 13 1.45 5.58 13.21
N TYR A 14 1.16 6.86 12.90
CA TYR A 14 2.14 7.95 12.97
C TYR A 14 2.46 8.37 14.41
N ASN A 15 1.58 8.09 15.36
CA ASN A 15 1.65 8.60 16.73
C ASN A 15 2.45 7.73 17.67
N GLU A 16 3.27 6.84 17.16
CA GLU A 16 4.15 6.03 17.98
C GLU A 16 5.27 6.90 18.58
N HIS A 17 5.71 6.50 19.77
CA HIS A 17 6.79 7.22 20.44
C HIS A 17 8.02 7.28 19.52
N PRO A 18 8.74 8.43 19.45
CA PRO A 18 9.88 8.59 18.53
C PRO A 18 10.98 7.54 18.68
N SER A 19 11.12 6.93 19.87
CA SER A 19 12.09 5.85 20.10
C SER A 19 11.64 4.49 19.55
N ASN A 20 10.36 4.35 19.17
CA ASN A 20 9.82 3.12 18.62
C ASN A 20 9.89 3.17 17.09
N LYS A 21 10.34 2.09 16.50
CA LYS A 21 10.27 1.94 15.05
C LYS A 21 8.80 1.80 14.62
N ARG A 22 8.48 2.32 13.43
CA ARG A 22 7.14 2.20 12.87
C ARG A 22 6.97 0.78 12.33
N HIS A 23 6.55 -0.12 13.20
CA HIS A 23 6.27 -1.50 12.82
C HIS A 23 4.85 -1.65 12.30
N ILE A 24 4.67 -2.60 11.40
CA ILE A 24 3.34 -2.96 10.91
C ILE A 24 2.58 -3.65 12.04
N HIS A 25 1.37 -3.17 12.31
CA HIS A 25 0.53 -3.68 13.38
C HIS A 25 -0.26 -4.91 12.94
N SER A 26 -0.23 -5.96 13.74
CA SER A 26 -0.95 -7.21 13.45
C SER A 26 -2.46 -7.00 13.34
N ALA A 27 -3.04 -6.11 14.14
CA ALA A 27 -4.47 -5.80 14.05
C ALA A 27 -4.84 -5.25 12.67
N ASN A 28 -4.00 -4.38 12.09
CA ASN A 28 -4.24 -3.80 10.78
C ASN A 28 -4.05 -4.84 9.66
N LEU A 29 -3.11 -5.77 9.84
CA LEU A 29 -2.93 -6.88 8.92
C LEU A 29 -4.14 -7.81 8.89
N ILE A 30 -4.78 -8.05 10.04
CA ILE A 30 -5.99 -8.87 10.12
C ILE A 30 -7.12 -8.23 9.31
N VAL A 31 -7.28 -6.90 9.39
CA VAL A 31 -8.29 -6.17 8.60
C VAL A 31 -7.99 -6.29 7.11
N LEU A 32 -6.73 -6.09 6.72
CA LEU A 32 -6.32 -6.26 5.32
C LEU A 32 -6.58 -7.69 4.82
N LYS A 33 -6.24 -8.69 5.62
CA LYS A 33 -6.47 -10.09 5.28
C LYS A 33 -7.95 -10.37 5.01
N LYS A 34 -8.85 -9.85 5.86
CA LYS A 34 -10.30 -9.99 5.64
C LYS A 34 -10.73 -9.37 4.32
N LEU A 35 -10.23 -8.18 4.01
CA LEU A 35 -10.54 -7.49 2.77
C LEU A 35 -10.07 -8.29 1.54
N ILE A 36 -8.86 -8.81 1.58
CA ILE A 36 -8.31 -9.62 0.49
C ILE A 36 -9.09 -10.93 0.33
N ASP A 37 -9.43 -11.61 1.42
CA ASP A 37 -10.21 -12.86 1.37
C ASP A 37 -11.59 -12.64 0.76
N GLN A 38 -12.22 -11.49 1.00
CA GLN A 38 -13.52 -11.15 0.45
C GLN A 38 -13.48 -10.73 -1.02
N THR A 39 -12.41 -10.07 -1.45
CA THR A 39 -12.32 -9.45 -2.78
C THR A 39 -11.44 -10.21 -3.75
N GLN A 40 -10.55 -11.05 -3.25
CA GLN A 40 -9.49 -11.70 -4.04
C GLN A 40 -8.61 -10.69 -4.77
N ALA A 41 -8.45 -9.50 -4.21
CA ALA A 41 -7.71 -8.41 -4.82
C ALA A 41 -6.20 -8.68 -4.81
N LYS A 42 -5.52 -8.09 -5.79
CA LYS A 42 -4.06 -8.05 -5.84
C LYS A 42 -3.57 -6.86 -5.02
N ILE A 43 -2.46 -7.03 -4.33
CA ILE A 43 -1.84 -5.99 -3.50
C ILE A 43 -0.71 -5.34 -4.28
N ILE A 44 -0.84 -4.03 -4.50
CA ILE A 44 0.16 -3.22 -5.20
C ILE A 44 0.70 -2.20 -4.21
N LEU A 45 1.98 -2.28 -3.87
CA LEU A 45 2.61 -1.39 -2.90
C LEU A 45 2.87 -0.02 -3.53
N ILE A 46 2.39 1.04 -2.87
CA ILE A 46 2.62 2.43 -3.29
C ILE A 46 3.47 3.20 -2.28
N SER A 47 3.74 2.63 -1.13
CA SER A 47 4.49 3.26 -0.05
C SER A 47 5.95 3.51 -0.43
N ASN A 48 6.53 4.57 0.12
CA ASN A 48 7.95 4.85 0.01
C ASN A 48 8.84 3.78 0.67
N TRP A 49 8.26 2.87 1.44
CA TRP A 49 8.96 1.69 1.95
C TRP A 49 9.61 0.87 0.83
N LYS A 50 9.04 0.91 -0.40
CA LYS A 50 9.60 0.19 -1.55
C LYS A 50 10.99 0.67 -1.96
N PHE A 51 11.39 1.89 -1.56
CA PHE A 51 12.72 2.44 -1.86
C PHE A 51 13.79 2.06 -0.83
N VAL A 52 13.40 1.44 0.28
CA VAL A 52 14.30 1.03 1.35
C VAL A 52 14.30 -0.49 1.44
N PRO A 53 15.39 -1.17 1.04
CA PRO A 53 15.39 -2.65 0.96
C PRO A 53 15.01 -3.36 2.26
N THR A 54 15.46 -2.85 3.40
CA THR A 54 15.12 -3.44 4.71
C THR A 54 13.64 -3.26 5.06
N ALA A 55 13.07 -2.10 4.75
CA ALA A 55 11.64 -1.83 4.95
C ALA A 55 10.79 -2.67 4.02
N LEU A 56 11.17 -2.80 2.76
CA LEU A 56 10.46 -3.64 1.79
C LEU A 56 10.44 -5.10 2.25
N LYS A 57 11.57 -5.60 2.76
CA LYS A 57 11.65 -6.96 3.28
C LYS A 57 10.74 -7.14 4.49
N GLU A 58 10.70 -6.18 5.41
CA GLU A 58 9.80 -6.21 6.57
C GLU A 58 8.34 -6.26 6.12
N CYS A 59 7.96 -5.45 5.13
CA CYS A 59 6.61 -5.44 4.56
C CYS A 59 6.25 -6.81 3.98
N LYS A 60 7.12 -7.39 3.17
CA LYS A 60 6.88 -8.71 2.57
C LYS A 60 6.72 -9.80 3.63
N LEU A 61 7.58 -9.81 4.65
CA LEU A 61 7.50 -10.78 5.74
C LEU A 61 6.20 -10.62 6.55
N ALA A 62 5.79 -9.38 6.80
CA ALA A 62 4.55 -9.11 7.52
C ALA A 62 3.33 -9.63 6.74
N LEU A 63 3.28 -9.41 5.44
CA LEU A 63 2.21 -9.93 4.59
C LEU A 63 2.20 -11.46 4.57
N GLU A 64 3.36 -12.08 4.42
CA GLU A 64 3.50 -13.53 4.41
C GLU A 64 3.05 -14.16 5.73
N SER A 65 3.21 -13.46 6.86
CA SER A 65 2.77 -13.96 8.17
C SER A 65 1.27 -14.19 8.26
N CYS A 66 0.48 -13.53 7.40
CA CYS A 66 -0.96 -13.73 7.30
C CYS A 66 -1.37 -14.44 5.99
N HIS A 67 -0.46 -15.12 5.32
CA HIS A 67 -0.70 -15.78 4.04
C HIS A 67 -1.11 -14.82 2.94
N LEU A 68 -0.63 -13.58 3.01
CA LEU A 68 -0.73 -12.59 1.95
C LEU A 68 0.61 -12.47 1.24
N HIS A 69 0.61 -11.89 0.06
CA HIS A 69 1.85 -11.59 -0.66
C HIS A 69 1.69 -10.30 -1.46
N LEU A 70 2.81 -9.66 -1.73
CA LEU A 70 2.85 -8.48 -2.56
C LEU A 70 2.87 -8.90 -4.03
N ASP A 71 1.88 -8.44 -4.79
CA ASP A 71 1.76 -8.81 -6.21
C ASP A 71 2.64 -7.93 -7.10
N ASP A 72 2.74 -6.63 -6.77
CA ASP A 72 3.52 -5.67 -7.55
C ASP A 72 3.77 -4.40 -6.75
N MET A 73 4.50 -3.47 -7.34
CA MET A 73 4.77 -2.14 -6.80
C MET A 73 4.65 -1.11 -7.90
N THR A 74 4.15 0.10 -7.56
CA THR A 74 4.16 1.21 -8.51
C THR A 74 5.58 1.71 -8.74
N LYS A 75 5.82 2.29 -9.92
CA LYS A 75 7.09 2.93 -10.28
C LYS A 75 6.86 4.44 -10.26
N ASP A 76 7.45 5.10 -9.28
CA ASP A 76 7.36 6.54 -9.10
C ASP A 76 8.58 7.02 -8.33
N ASP A 77 8.74 8.34 -8.24
CA ASP A 77 9.65 8.92 -7.27
C ASP A 77 8.92 9.13 -5.93
N MET A 78 9.65 9.53 -4.90
CA MET A 78 9.09 9.69 -3.56
C MET A 78 8.04 10.80 -3.46
N VAL A 79 7.96 11.68 -4.45
CA VAL A 79 7.11 12.88 -4.42
C VAL A 79 5.83 12.69 -5.23
N HIS A 80 5.87 11.89 -6.30
CA HIS A 80 4.79 11.76 -7.27
C HIS A 80 4.10 10.41 -7.21
N ARG A 81 3.66 9.99 -6.00
CA ARG A 81 3.00 8.69 -5.80
C ARG A 81 1.69 8.57 -6.59
N GLY A 82 0.92 9.67 -6.64
CA GLY A 82 -0.32 9.68 -7.42
C GLY A 82 -0.08 9.40 -8.90
N GLN A 83 0.97 9.96 -9.48
CA GLN A 83 1.32 9.69 -10.87
C GLN A 83 1.70 8.22 -11.08
N GLY A 84 2.39 7.61 -10.12
CA GLY A 84 2.71 6.18 -10.17
C GLY A 84 1.46 5.31 -10.21
N ILE A 85 0.43 5.66 -9.43
CA ILE A 85 -0.86 4.97 -9.45
C ILE A 85 -1.54 5.13 -10.82
N ILE A 86 -1.60 6.35 -11.34
CA ILE A 86 -2.22 6.64 -12.65
C ILE A 86 -1.54 5.83 -13.75
N ASP A 87 -0.23 5.83 -13.78
CA ASP A 87 0.55 5.08 -14.78
C ASP A 87 0.28 3.57 -14.67
N TYR A 88 0.19 3.06 -13.44
CA TYR A 88 -0.13 1.64 -13.22
C TYR A 88 -1.52 1.29 -13.73
N LEU A 89 -2.52 2.14 -13.43
CA LEU A 89 -3.90 1.94 -13.90
C LEU A 89 -3.96 1.85 -15.43
N HIS A 90 -3.23 2.72 -16.13
CA HIS A 90 -3.20 2.74 -17.59
C HIS A 90 -2.44 1.55 -18.17
N ASN A 91 -1.26 1.24 -17.61
CA ASN A 91 -0.40 0.20 -18.15
C ASN A 91 -0.97 -1.20 -17.95
N HIS A 92 -1.75 -1.41 -16.90
CA HIS A 92 -2.35 -2.70 -16.55
C HIS A 92 -3.85 -2.77 -16.86
N LYS A 93 -4.42 -1.71 -17.46
CA LYS A 93 -5.84 -1.62 -17.83
C LYS A 93 -6.76 -1.98 -16.65
N VAL A 94 -6.46 -1.40 -15.48
CA VAL A 94 -7.20 -1.67 -14.25
C VAL A 94 -8.57 -1.01 -14.32
N GLN A 95 -9.63 -1.78 -14.04
CA GLN A 95 -11.01 -1.29 -14.05
C GLN A 95 -11.56 -1.10 -12.64
N HIS A 96 -11.15 -1.94 -11.69
CA HIS A 96 -11.64 -1.90 -10.32
C HIS A 96 -10.47 -1.85 -9.34
N TYR A 97 -10.45 -0.83 -8.50
CA TYR A 97 -9.36 -0.65 -7.54
C TYR A 97 -9.82 0.13 -6.32
N VAL A 98 -9.04 0.01 -5.25
CA VAL A 98 -9.17 0.81 -4.02
C VAL A 98 -7.78 1.30 -3.66
N ILE A 99 -7.68 2.52 -3.16
CA ILE A 99 -6.44 3.08 -2.64
C ILE A 99 -6.56 3.13 -1.12
N LEU A 100 -5.67 2.41 -0.43
CA LEU A 100 -5.56 2.45 1.03
C LEU A 100 -4.35 3.31 1.38
N ASP A 101 -4.60 4.58 1.60
CA ASP A 101 -3.59 5.59 1.94
C ASP A 101 -4.26 6.64 2.81
N ASP A 102 -3.51 7.25 3.71
CA ASP A 102 -3.99 8.39 4.50
C ASP A 102 -3.87 9.73 3.76
N ASP A 103 -3.21 9.75 2.60
CA ASP A 103 -3.19 10.89 1.69
C ASP A 103 -4.47 10.87 0.85
N ASP A 104 -5.07 12.04 0.65
CA ASP A 104 -6.27 12.17 -0.17
C ASP A 104 -5.97 12.31 -1.68
N PHE A 105 -4.71 12.45 -2.07
CA PHE A 105 -4.29 12.67 -3.45
C PHE A 105 -5.03 13.82 -4.12
N SER A 106 -5.22 14.95 -3.41
CA SER A 106 -6.01 16.08 -3.87
C SER A 106 -5.58 16.62 -5.24
N ASP A 107 -4.29 16.52 -5.57
CA ASP A 107 -3.75 16.94 -6.87
C ASP A 107 -4.19 16.02 -8.02
N TYR A 108 -4.77 14.86 -7.72
CA TYR A 108 -5.15 13.84 -8.71
C TYR A 108 -6.62 13.42 -8.58
N ASN A 109 -7.46 14.22 -7.92
CA ASN A 109 -8.86 13.85 -7.64
C ASN A 109 -9.66 13.49 -8.91
N ASN A 110 -9.40 14.17 -10.01
CA ASN A 110 -10.11 13.92 -11.27
C ASN A 110 -9.72 12.57 -11.89
N GLU A 111 -8.52 12.08 -11.62
CA GLU A 111 -7.99 10.85 -12.19
C GLU A 111 -8.19 9.65 -11.27
N LEU A 112 -8.24 9.87 -9.93
CA LEU A 112 -8.24 8.80 -8.93
C LEU A 112 -9.54 8.68 -8.14
N SER A 113 -10.49 9.54 -8.37
CA SER A 113 -11.78 9.50 -7.66
C SER A 113 -12.73 8.39 -8.15
#